data_a1130fdb9919103758a3dc739523ad11
#
_entry.id   a1130fdb9919103758a3dc739523ad11
#
_cell.length_a   1.000
_cell.length_b   1.000
_cell.length_c   1.000
_cell.angle_alpha   90.00
_cell.angle_beta   90.00
_cell.angle_gamma   90.00
#
_symmetry.space_group_name_H-M   'P 1'
#
loop_
_entity.id
_entity.type
_entity.pdbx_description
1 polymer ?
#
loop_
_entity_poly.entity_id
_entity_poly.type
_entity_poly.pdbx_seq_one_letter_code
_entity_poly.pdbx_strand_id
1 'polypeptide(L)'
;EKNKAFYAAFPYSKVDIKPYISLYKNFFSSSCLKIAHNIKYDQGILKNYNLDIDGPVYDTMIAHYLIDPEQRHNLDRLANNLLNYNPIKIENLIGKKGVNQLNMKDVDLEKIKDYGAEDAGITFQLYRILNEKIEKLKLEKLLYEIELPLTSVLLDMENEGINLDLNALNLFSIELNKSIDELIANIKKEADADFNLDSPKQLGEVLFGKLELDPKAKKTKTGQFKT
;
A
#
# COMPACT_ATOMS: atom_id res chain seq x y z
N GLU A 1 23.65 3.05 18.34
CA GLU A 1 23.47 3.15 19.79
C GLU A 1 21.99 2.95 20.14
N LYS A 2 21.75 2.30 21.30
CA LYS A 2 20.39 2.06 21.79
C LYS A 2 19.70 3.41 22.05
N ASN A 3 18.51 3.60 21.47
CA ASN A 3 17.68 4.81 21.59
C ASN A 3 18.22 6.09 20.91
N LYS A 4 19.02 5.96 19.85
CA LYS A 4 19.37 7.07 18.98
C LYS A 4 18.92 6.78 17.57
N ALA A 5 18.20 7.71 16.97
CA ALA A 5 17.84 7.71 15.57
C ALA A 5 18.31 9.02 14.93
N PHE A 6 18.61 8.97 13.64
CA PHE A 6 19.04 10.13 12.88
C PHE A 6 18.05 10.32 11.72
N TYR A 7 17.68 11.56 11.51
CA TYR A 7 16.85 11.95 10.40
C TYR A 7 17.60 12.94 9.51
N ALA A 8 17.64 12.69 8.21
CA ALA A 8 18.26 13.59 7.25
C ALA A 8 17.21 14.04 6.23
N ALA A 9 16.90 15.33 6.24
CA ALA A 9 16.03 15.94 5.24
C ALA A 9 16.87 16.32 4.02
N PHE A 10 16.41 15.92 2.82
CA PHE A 10 17.04 16.28 1.56
C PHE A 10 16.24 17.37 0.84
N PRO A 11 16.90 18.21 0.03
CA PRO A 11 16.21 19.13 -0.85
C PRO A 11 15.27 18.39 -1.81
N TYR A 12 14.12 18.98 -2.10
CA TYR A 12 13.11 18.34 -2.96
C TYR A 12 13.53 18.30 -4.45
N SER A 13 14.45 19.16 -4.86
CA SER A 13 14.96 19.20 -6.24
C SER A 13 15.89 18.03 -6.52
N LYS A 14 15.63 17.26 -7.58
CA LYS A 14 16.52 16.16 -8.03
C LYS A 14 17.96 16.62 -8.34
N VAL A 15 18.15 17.88 -8.70
CA VAL A 15 19.49 18.45 -8.97
C VAL A 15 20.23 18.69 -7.67
N ASP A 16 19.56 19.23 -6.68
CA ASP A 16 20.16 19.62 -5.41
C ASP A 16 20.40 18.45 -4.46
N ILE A 17 19.68 17.33 -4.66
CA ILE A 17 19.80 16.14 -3.82
C ILE A 17 21.07 15.31 -4.10
N LYS A 18 21.63 15.35 -5.31
CA LYS A 18 22.77 14.52 -5.73
C LYS A 18 23.98 14.57 -4.77
N PRO A 19 24.45 15.74 -4.31
CA PRO A 19 25.56 15.81 -3.37
C PRO A 19 25.27 15.11 -2.06
N TYR A 20 24.04 15.20 -1.57
CA TYR A 20 23.61 14.55 -0.31
C TYR A 20 23.53 13.04 -0.45
N ILE A 21 22.95 12.54 -1.53
CA ILE A 21 22.85 11.10 -1.80
C ILE A 21 24.23 10.46 -1.91
N SER A 22 25.19 11.14 -2.52
CA SER A 22 26.56 10.63 -2.66
C SER A 22 27.23 10.35 -1.31
N LEU A 23 26.86 11.09 -0.24
CA LEU A 23 27.40 10.86 1.11
C LEU A 23 26.94 9.51 1.69
N TYR A 24 25.78 9.03 1.27
CA TYR A 24 25.21 7.76 1.77
C TYR A 24 25.57 6.56 0.90
N LYS A 25 26.18 6.77 -0.28
CA LYS A 25 26.55 5.69 -1.19
C LYS A 25 27.40 4.62 -0.48
N ASN A 26 28.42 5.05 0.26
CA ASN A 26 29.30 4.14 0.99
C ASN A 26 28.57 3.36 2.08
N PHE A 27 27.52 3.93 2.68
CA PHE A 27 26.70 3.22 3.65
C PHE A 27 25.85 2.14 2.96
N PHE A 28 25.16 2.48 1.89
CA PHE A 28 24.29 1.55 1.17
C PHE A 28 25.06 0.42 0.47
N SER A 29 26.30 0.67 0.02
CA SER A 29 27.18 -0.35 -0.56
C SER A 29 28.07 -1.08 0.45
N SER A 30 27.93 -0.80 1.75
CA SER A 30 28.74 -1.44 2.79
C SER A 30 28.27 -2.87 3.09
N SER A 31 29.13 -3.63 3.79
CA SER A 31 28.79 -4.95 4.35
C SER A 31 27.92 -4.91 5.60
N CYS A 32 27.55 -3.72 6.11
CA CYS A 32 26.64 -3.58 7.22
C CYS A 32 25.24 -4.12 6.86
N LEU A 33 24.60 -4.80 7.80
CA LEU A 33 23.20 -5.21 7.65
C LEU A 33 22.27 -4.00 7.60
N LYS A 34 21.51 -3.87 6.52
CA LYS A 34 20.46 -2.84 6.38
C LYS A 34 19.13 -3.46 6.79
N ILE A 35 18.51 -2.90 7.80
CA ILE A 35 17.23 -3.36 8.33
C ILE A 35 16.16 -2.36 7.93
N ALA A 36 15.11 -2.87 7.30
CA ALA A 36 13.98 -2.04 6.85
C ALA A 36 12.64 -2.73 7.15
N HIS A 37 11.56 -2.00 6.89
CA HIS A 37 10.22 -2.53 6.87
C HIS A 37 9.59 -2.26 5.50
N ASN A 38 9.42 -3.28 4.66
CA ASN A 38 9.10 -3.18 3.24
C ASN A 38 10.25 -2.58 2.41
N ILE A 39 11.43 -3.19 2.51
CA ILE A 39 12.67 -2.73 1.87
C ILE A 39 12.55 -2.53 0.36
N LYS A 40 11.68 -3.29 -0.31
CA LYS A 40 11.43 -3.12 -1.75
C LYS A 40 10.99 -1.70 -2.09
N TYR A 41 10.16 -1.09 -1.25
CA TYR A 41 9.75 0.31 -1.43
C TYR A 41 10.94 1.26 -1.34
N ASP A 42 11.79 1.10 -0.33
CA ASP A 42 12.97 1.94 -0.14
C ASP A 42 13.96 1.79 -1.30
N GLN A 43 14.21 0.54 -1.73
CA GLN A 43 15.02 0.25 -2.91
C GLN A 43 14.48 0.93 -4.18
N GLY A 44 13.16 0.89 -4.40
CA GLY A 44 12.52 1.55 -5.53
C GLY A 44 12.70 3.07 -5.52
N ILE A 45 12.60 3.70 -4.34
CA ILE A 45 12.85 5.14 -4.20
C ILE A 45 14.33 5.45 -4.48
N LEU A 46 15.27 4.69 -3.92
CA LEU A 46 16.70 4.92 -4.09
C LEU A 46 17.17 4.70 -5.54
N LYS A 47 16.61 3.74 -6.27
CA LYS A 47 16.86 3.54 -7.71
C LYS A 47 16.58 4.79 -8.55
N ASN A 48 15.57 5.59 -8.21
CA ASN A 48 15.29 6.85 -8.90
C ASN A 48 16.44 7.87 -8.80
N TYR A 49 17.37 7.64 -7.88
CA TYR A 49 18.56 8.46 -7.65
C TYR A 49 19.87 7.74 -8.02
N ASN A 50 19.80 6.59 -8.71
CA ASN A 50 20.93 5.73 -9.04
C ASN A 50 21.71 5.28 -7.80
N LEU A 51 21.00 4.93 -6.75
CA LEU A 51 21.56 4.41 -5.52
C LEU A 51 20.98 3.02 -5.25
N ASP A 52 21.83 2.02 -5.25
CA ASP A 52 21.48 0.65 -4.94
C ASP A 52 21.81 0.32 -3.48
N ILE A 53 21.05 -0.60 -2.90
CA ILE A 53 21.34 -1.18 -1.59
C ILE A 53 22.08 -2.49 -1.83
N ASP A 54 23.40 -2.46 -1.67
CA ASP A 54 24.25 -3.65 -1.77
C ASP A 54 24.46 -4.31 -0.38
N GLY A 55 24.88 -5.58 -0.41
CA GLY A 55 25.19 -6.34 0.80
C GLY A 55 23.96 -6.85 1.55
N PRO A 56 24.13 -7.27 2.81
CA PRO A 56 23.07 -7.93 3.56
C PRO A 56 21.92 -7.00 3.90
N VAL A 57 20.70 -7.51 3.71
CA VAL A 57 19.45 -6.82 4.04
C VAL A 57 18.57 -7.68 4.93
N TYR A 58 17.70 -7.05 5.71
CA TYR A 58 16.67 -7.71 6.49
C TYR A 58 15.37 -6.90 6.38
N ASP A 59 14.29 -7.58 6.08
CA ASP A 59 12.96 -6.97 6.00
C ASP A 59 12.06 -7.52 7.10
N THR A 60 11.65 -6.64 8.01
CA THR A 60 10.80 -7.03 9.15
C THR A 60 9.37 -7.38 8.73
N MET A 61 8.88 -6.85 7.60
CA MET A 61 7.58 -7.20 7.05
C MET A 61 7.59 -8.63 6.51
N ILE A 62 8.61 -8.97 5.72
CA ILE A 62 8.78 -10.32 5.15
C ILE A 62 9.03 -11.34 6.27
N ALA A 63 9.91 -11.02 7.23
CA ALA A 63 10.16 -11.90 8.36
C ALA A 63 8.88 -12.21 9.16
N HIS A 64 8.03 -11.20 9.39
CA HIS A 64 6.75 -11.45 10.06
C HIS A 64 5.78 -12.26 9.19
N TYR A 65 5.75 -12.02 7.88
CA TYR A 65 4.95 -12.82 6.95
C TYR A 65 5.31 -14.31 7.03
N LEU A 66 6.59 -14.65 7.08
CA LEU A 66 7.03 -16.04 7.22
C LEU A 66 6.65 -16.68 8.56
N ILE A 67 6.57 -15.88 9.63
CA ILE A 67 6.21 -16.36 10.98
C ILE A 67 4.71 -16.54 11.12
N ASP A 68 3.90 -15.62 10.59
CA ASP A 68 2.44 -15.60 10.76
C ASP A 68 1.78 -14.98 9.51
N PRO A 69 1.61 -15.77 8.42
CA PRO A 69 1.13 -15.27 7.12
C PRO A 69 -0.33 -14.79 7.15
N GLU A 70 -1.13 -15.23 8.10
CA GLU A 70 -2.54 -14.86 8.19
C GLU A 70 -2.78 -13.46 8.78
N GLN A 71 -1.77 -12.85 9.38
CA GLN A 71 -1.88 -11.54 10.00
C GLN A 71 -1.57 -10.41 9.02
N ARG A 72 -1.88 -9.19 9.41
CA ARG A 72 -1.40 -7.99 8.72
C ARG A 72 0.01 -7.65 9.19
N HIS A 73 0.85 -7.22 8.24
CA HIS A 73 2.29 -7.02 8.48
C HIS A 73 2.71 -5.54 8.50
N ASN A 74 1.77 -4.59 8.54
CA ASN A 74 2.09 -3.17 8.60
C ASN A 74 2.77 -2.79 9.93
N LEU A 75 3.67 -1.82 9.88
CA LEU A 75 4.54 -1.41 10.99
C LEU A 75 3.78 -1.09 12.27
N ASP A 76 2.70 -0.31 12.18
CA ASP A 76 1.86 0.08 13.33
C ASP A 76 1.32 -1.14 14.08
N ARG A 77 0.83 -2.13 13.33
CA ARG A 77 0.26 -3.34 13.94
C ARG A 77 1.33 -4.20 14.59
N LEU A 78 2.49 -4.31 13.96
CA LEU A 78 3.62 -5.04 14.55
C LEU A 78 4.15 -4.35 15.80
N ALA A 79 4.28 -3.02 15.79
CA ALA A 79 4.65 -2.25 16.96
C ALA A 79 3.65 -2.47 18.12
N ASN A 80 2.36 -2.43 17.81
CA ASN A 80 1.30 -2.65 18.81
C ASN A 80 1.36 -4.05 19.41
N ASN A 81 1.42 -5.08 18.55
CA ASN A 81 1.31 -6.47 18.96
C ASN A 81 2.60 -7.02 19.61
N LEU A 82 3.76 -6.61 19.10
CA LEU A 82 5.05 -7.20 19.52
C LEU A 82 5.84 -6.32 20.49
N LEU A 83 5.62 -4.99 20.44
CA LEU A 83 6.32 -4.03 21.30
C LEU A 83 5.40 -3.38 22.33
N ASN A 84 4.08 -3.62 22.26
CA ASN A 84 3.07 -2.92 23.07
C ASN A 84 3.19 -1.38 22.95
N TYR A 85 3.43 -0.91 21.74
CA TYR A 85 3.68 0.49 21.41
C TYR A 85 2.74 0.99 20.32
N ASN A 86 2.18 2.19 20.51
CA ASN A 86 1.32 2.85 19.51
C ASN A 86 2.12 3.93 18.76
N PRO A 87 2.51 3.71 17.51
CA PRO A 87 3.26 4.69 16.72
C PRO A 87 2.44 5.93 16.35
N ILE A 88 3.15 6.97 15.95
CA ILE A 88 2.57 8.16 15.33
C ILE A 88 1.92 7.72 14.01
N LYS A 89 0.61 7.93 13.87
CA LYS A 89 -0.08 7.57 12.64
C LYS A 89 0.19 8.61 11.56
N ILE A 90 0.41 8.14 10.33
CA ILE A 90 0.63 9.01 9.17
C ILE A 90 -0.54 9.99 8.96
N GLU A 91 -1.77 9.59 9.30
CA GLU A 91 -2.94 10.45 9.22
C GLU A 91 -2.88 11.64 10.17
N ASN A 92 -2.10 11.57 11.24
CA ASN A 92 -1.87 12.70 12.14
C ASN A 92 -0.97 13.78 11.51
N LEU A 93 -0.18 13.41 10.49
CA LEU A 93 0.71 14.31 9.77
C LEU A 93 0.05 14.88 8.52
N ILE A 94 -0.51 14.02 7.67
CA ILE A 94 -1.04 14.41 6.35
C ILE A 94 -2.56 14.38 6.25
N GLY A 95 -3.25 14.03 7.32
CA GLY A 95 -4.71 13.89 7.32
C GLY A 95 -5.20 12.55 6.76
N LYS A 96 -6.50 12.33 6.86
CA LYS A 96 -7.15 11.11 6.35
C LYS A 96 -7.11 11.06 4.83
N LYS A 97 -7.08 9.84 4.28
CA LYS A 97 -7.11 9.60 2.82
C LYS A 97 -8.34 10.27 2.20
N GLY A 98 -8.12 11.12 1.19
CA GLY A 98 -9.16 11.87 0.49
C GLY A 98 -8.59 13.08 -0.25
N VAL A 99 -9.48 13.87 -0.83
CA VAL A 99 -9.14 15.06 -1.65
C VAL A 99 -8.31 16.11 -0.88
N ASN A 100 -8.49 16.19 0.43
CA ASN A 100 -7.80 17.16 1.29
C ASN A 100 -6.55 16.57 1.98
N GLN A 101 -6.07 15.38 1.57
CA GLN A 101 -4.87 14.80 2.14
C GLN A 101 -3.63 15.60 1.69
N LEU A 102 -2.82 16.02 2.65
CA LEU A 102 -1.57 16.74 2.40
C LEU A 102 -0.49 15.78 1.87
N ASN A 103 0.55 16.36 1.28
CA ASN A 103 1.79 15.63 1.00
C ASN A 103 2.75 15.75 2.19
N MET A 104 3.62 14.75 2.38
CA MET A 104 4.67 14.82 3.43
C MET A 104 5.58 16.05 3.29
N LYS A 105 5.81 16.54 2.07
CA LYS A 105 6.59 17.76 1.82
C LYS A 105 5.97 19.04 2.41
N ASP A 106 4.67 19.03 2.67
CA ASP A 106 3.91 20.18 3.19
C ASP A 106 3.78 20.14 4.73
N VAL A 107 4.32 19.08 5.36
CA VAL A 107 4.31 18.90 6.81
C VAL A 107 5.53 19.54 7.43
N ASP A 108 5.37 20.03 8.65
CA ASP A 108 6.46 20.60 9.44
C ASP A 108 7.61 19.59 9.65
N LEU A 109 8.86 20.06 9.44
CA LEU A 109 10.05 19.21 9.46
C LEU A 109 10.26 18.52 10.81
N GLU A 110 9.95 19.19 11.92
CA GLU A 110 10.11 18.60 13.26
C GLU A 110 9.18 17.40 13.46
N LYS A 111 7.95 17.50 12.94
CA LYS A 111 6.99 16.39 13.02
C LYS A 111 7.41 15.21 12.14
N ILE A 112 7.90 15.49 10.93
CA ILE A 112 8.39 14.42 10.02
C ILE A 112 9.62 13.76 10.61
N LYS A 113 10.52 14.52 11.22
CA LYS A 113 11.71 14.02 11.90
C LYS A 113 11.34 13.02 12.99
N ASP A 114 10.38 13.38 13.83
CA ASP A 114 9.95 12.52 14.94
C ASP A 114 9.30 11.23 14.41
N TYR A 115 8.44 11.34 13.41
CA TYR A 115 7.83 10.21 12.75
C TYR A 115 8.87 9.26 12.11
N GLY A 116 9.78 9.80 11.29
CA GLY A 116 10.79 8.97 10.61
C GLY A 116 11.82 8.36 11.56
N ALA A 117 12.17 9.05 12.64
CA ALA A 117 13.05 8.53 13.68
C ALA A 117 12.37 7.41 14.49
N GLU A 118 11.09 7.57 14.78
CA GLU A 118 10.26 6.54 15.43
C GLU A 118 10.15 5.28 14.59
N ASP A 119 9.82 5.40 13.30
CA ASP A 119 9.71 4.26 12.37
C ASP A 119 11.02 3.46 12.30
N ALA A 120 12.16 4.13 12.21
CA ALA A 120 13.47 3.49 12.24
C ALA A 120 13.75 2.76 13.56
N GLY A 121 13.39 3.39 14.69
CA GLY A 121 13.54 2.82 16.02
C GLY A 121 12.68 1.59 16.25
N ILE A 122 11.43 1.63 15.80
CA ILE A 122 10.48 0.51 15.84
C ILE A 122 10.98 -0.64 14.97
N THR A 123 11.37 -0.36 13.73
CA THR A 123 11.87 -1.37 12.78
C THR A 123 13.08 -2.11 13.36
N PHE A 124 14.00 -1.40 13.99
CA PHE A 124 15.16 -2.03 14.64
C PHE A 124 14.77 -2.92 15.84
N GLN A 125 13.79 -2.51 16.65
CA GLN A 125 13.30 -3.32 17.77
C GLN A 125 12.57 -4.58 17.26
N LEU A 126 11.75 -4.44 16.22
CA LEU A 126 11.05 -5.56 15.57
C LEU A 126 12.05 -6.56 14.98
N TYR A 127 13.13 -6.10 14.33
CA TYR A 127 14.18 -6.97 13.84
C TYR A 127 14.69 -7.93 14.91
N ARG A 128 14.99 -7.41 16.12
CA ARG A 128 15.54 -8.26 17.19
C ARG A 128 14.60 -9.38 17.59
N ILE A 129 13.30 -9.06 17.72
CA ILE A 129 12.28 -10.04 18.12
C ILE A 129 12.00 -11.03 16.98
N LEU A 130 11.89 -10.52 15.75
CA LEU A 130 11.54 -11.36 14.60
C LEU A 130 12.70 -12.27 14.21
N ASN A 131 13.95 -11.80 14.28
CA ASN A 131 15.11 -12.60 13.98
C ASN A 131 15.23 -13.82 14.93
N GLU A 132 15.01 -13.61 16.24
CA GLU A 132 14.99 -14.72 17.20
C GLU A 132 13.88 -15.74 16.86
N LYS A 133 12.72 -15.29 16.38
CA LYS A 133 11.63 -16.18 15.96
C LYS A 133 11.96 -16.93 14.67
N ILE A 134 12.55 -16.26 13.69
CA ILE A 134 13.04 -16.89 12.43
C ILE A 134 14.01 -18.02 12.74
N GLU A 135 14.98 -17.78 13.60
CA GLU A 135 15.96 -18.80 14.05
C GLU A 135 15.27 -19.98 14.77
N LYS A 136 14.37 -19.70 15.73
CA LYS A 136 13.61 -20.75 16.45
C LYS A 136 12.76 -21.61 15.54
N LEU A 137 12.19 -21.03 14.49
CA LEU A 137 11.33 -21.71 13.52
C LEU A 137 12.13 -22.34 12.36
N LYS A 138 13.46 -22.12 12.31
CA LYS A 138 14.37 -22.59 11.24
C LYS A 138 13.96 -22.10 9.86
N LEU A 139 13.58 -20.83 9.77
CA LEU A 139 13.13 -20.16 8.55
C LEU A 139 14.23 -19.33 7.88
N GLU A 140 15.48 -19.34 8.38
CA GLU A 140 16.60 -18.53 7.88
C GLU A 140 16.85 -18.77 6.41
N LYS A 141 16.88 -20.05 6.00
CA LYS A 141 17.12 -20.40 4.60
C LYS A 141 16.03 -19.83 3.69
N LEU A 142 14.77 -19.95 4.09
CA LEU A 142 13.65 -19.40 3.33
C LEU A 142 13.75 -17.86 3.23
N LEU A 143 14.03 -17.21 4.36
CA LEU A 143 14.16 -15.76 4.41
C LEU A 143 15.32 -15.25 3.55
N TYR A 144 16.54 -15.76 3.77
CA TYR A 144 17.75 -15.19 3.17
C TYR A 144 18.06 -15.69 1.76
N GLU A 145 17.65 -16.91 1.40
CA GLU A 145 17.98 -17.50 0.09
C GLU A 145 16.83 -17.36 -0.92
N ILE A 146 15.58 -17.10 -0.47
CA ILE A 146 14.41 -17.03 -1.34
C ILE A 146 13.72 -15.67 -1.23
N GLU A 147 13.14 -15.34 -0.07
CA GLU A 147 12.23 -14.19 0.04
C GLU A 147 12.94 -12.84 -0.09
N LEU A 148 14.07 -12.65 0.57
CA LEU A 148 14.81 -11.38 0.45
C LEU A 148 15.40 -11.18 -0.96
N PRO A 149 16.03 -12.17 -1.62
CA PRO A 149 16.44 -12.02 -3.02
C PRO A 149 15.28 -11.77 -3.98
N LEU A 150 14.11 -12.36 -3.73
CA LEU A 150 12.91 -12.17 -4.55
C LEU A 150 12.47 -10.69 -4.57
N THR A 151 12.72 -9.91 -3.53
CA THR A 151 12.36 -8.49 -3.49
C THR A 151 12.98 -7.70 -4.64
N SER A 152 14.24 -7.97 -4.98
CA SER A 152 14.94 -7.30 -6.09
C SER A 152 14.35 -7.71 -7.45
N VAL A 153 14.00 -8.98 -7.61
CA VAL A 153 13.37 -9.47 -8.85
C VAL A 153 12.01 -8.82 -9.04
N LEU A 154 11.19 -8.77 -7.99
CA LEU A 154 9.89 -8.11 -8.04
C LEU A 154 10.00 -6.61 -8.30
N LEU A 155 11.00 -5.96 -7.73
CA LEU A 155 11.27 -4.55 -7.99
C LEU A 155 11.65 -4.30 -9.46
N ASP A 156 12.47 -5.16 -10.05
CA ASP A 156 12.84 -5.05 -11.46
C ASP A 156 11.63 -5.27 -12.37
N MET A 157 10.78 -6.24 -12.06
CA MET A 157 9.52 -6.45 -12.79
C MET A 157 8.58 -5.23 -12.68
N GLU A 158 8.45 -4.64 -11.50
CA GLU A 158 7.63 -3.44 -11.28
C GLU A 158 8.18 -2.23 -12.03
N ASN A 159 9.50 -2.08 -12.09
CA ASN A 159 10.15 -0.98 -12.82
C ASN A 159 10.03 -1.13 -14.34
N GLU A 160 10.10 -2.36 -14.86
CA GLU A 160 9.87 -2.64 -16.29
C GLU A 160 8.40 -2.36 -16.66
N GLY A 161 7.48 -2.72 -15.77
CA GLY A 161 6.05 -2.50 -15.97
C GLY A 161 5.42 -3.48 -16.96
N ILE A 162 4.23 -3.12 -17.44
CA ILE A 162 3.44 -3.93 -18.37
C ILE A 162 3.13 -3.10 -19.61
N ASN A 163 3.36 -3.68 -20.79
CA ASN A 163 2.94 -3.06 -22.04
C ASN A 163 1.43 -3.29 -22.25
N LEU A 164 0.67 -2.21 -22.30
CA LEU A 164 -0.78 -2.24 -22.53
C LEU A 164 -1.08 -1.96 -23.99
N ASP A 165 -1.88 -2.82 -24.62
CA ASP A 165 -2.49 -2.53 -25.92
C ASP A 165 -3.68 -1.58 -25.76
N LEU A 166 -3.40 -0.27 -25.84
CA LEU A 166 -4.43 0.76 -25.70
C LEU A 166 -5.50 0.69 -26.81
N ASN A 167 -5.15 0.21 -28.01
CA ASN A 167 -6.10 0.08 -29.10
C ASN A 167 -7.11 -1.04 -28.80
N ALA A 168 -6.63 -2.20 -28.36
CA ALA A 168 -7.49 -3.30 -27.95
C ALA A 168 -8.41 -2.91 -26.78
N LEU A 169 -7.89 -2.19 -25.79
CA LEU A 169 -8.68 -1.69 -24.65
C LEU A 169 -9.75 -0.69 -25.09
N ASN A 170 -9.43 0.21 -26.01
CA ASN A 170 -10.40 1.17 -26.54
C ASN A 170 -11.51 0.49 -27.36
N LEU A 171 -11.15 -0.46 -28.22
CA LEU A 171 -12.14 -1.23 -28.99
C LEU A 171 -13.06 -2.02 -28.06
N PHE A 172 -12.51 -2.68 -27.06
CA PHE A 172 -13.29 -3.41 -26.05
C PHE A 172 -14.22 -2.48 -25.25
N SER A 173 -13.72 -1.28 -24.90
CA SER A 173 -14.55 -0.26 -24.21
C SER A 173 -15.75 0.17 -25.08
N ILE A 174 -15.55 0.40 -26.37
CA ILE A 174 -16.64 0.74 -27.32
C ILE A 174 -17.67 -0.37 -27.38
N GLU A 175 -17.23 -1.61 -27.54
CA GLU A 175 -18.11 -2.78 -27.60
C GLU A 175 -18.92 -2.97 -26.31
N LEU A 176 -18.25 -2.84 -25.14
CA LEU A 176 -18.90 -2.90 -23.84
C LEU A 176 -19.95 -1.82 -23.66
N ASN A 177 -19.62 -0.57 -23.98
CA ASN A 177 -20.56 0.54 -23.85
C ASN A 177 -21.79 0.33 -24.74
N LYS A 178 -21.62 -0.13 -25.98
CA LYS A 178 -22.73 -0.45 -26.84
C LYS A 178 -23.66 -1.53 -26.25
N SER A 179 -23.05 -2.60 -25.69
CA SER A 179 -23.84 -3.68 -25.07
C SER A 179 -24.54 -3.19 -23.79
N ILE A 180 -23.91 -2.32 -23.01
CA ILE A 180 -24.50 -1.71 -21.83
C ILE A 180 -25.71 -0.85 -22.23
N ASP A 181 -25.57 0.01 -23.25
CA ASP A 181 -26.66 0.88 -23.72
C ASP A 181 -27.86 0.07 -24.22
N GLU A 182 -27.61 -1.01 -24.96
CA GLU A 182 -28.65 -1.94 -25.41
C GLU A 182 -29.37 -2.62 -24.23
N LEU A 183 -28.62 -3.05 -23.20
CA LEU A 183 -29.18 -3.65 -21.99
C LEU A 183 -29.98 -2.64 -21.18
N ILE A 184 -29.49 -1.41 -21.04
CA ILE A 184 -30.21 -0.32 -20.36
C ILE A 184 -31.54 -0.05 -21.06
N ALA A 185 -31.52 0.06 -22.39
CA ALA A 185 -32.74 0.29 -23.18
C ALA A 185 -33.75 -0.84 -22.99
N ASN A 186 -33.29 -2.09 -23.03
CA ASN A 186 -34.15 -3.25 -22.83
C ASN A 186 -34.73 -3.29 -21.42
N ILE A 187 -33.93 -3.07 -20.39
CA ILE A 187 -34.38 -3.05 -18.98
C ILE A 187 -35.43 -1.96 -18.77
N LYS A 188 -35.20 -0.74 -19.27
CA LYS A 188 -36.19 0.34 -19.16
C LYS A 188 -37.49 0.02 -19.88
N LYS A 189 -37.40 -0.62 -21.03
CA LYS A 189 -38.56 -1.07 -21.80
C LYS A 189 -39.36 -2.15 -21.07
N GLU A 190 -38.70 -3.18 -20.56
CA GLU A 190 -39.34 -4.28 -19.81
C GLU A 190 -39.95 -3.78 -18.49
N ALA A 191 -39.28 -2.83 -17.82
CA ALA A 191 -39.78 -2.22 -16.60
C ALA A 191 -40.88 -1.18 -16.84
N ASP A 192 -41.12 -0.78 -18.11
CA ASP A 192 -42.01 0.33 -18.47
C ASP A 192 -41.74 1.58 -17.60
N ALA A 193 -40.46 1.90 -17.40
CA ALA A 193 -40.03 3.00 -16.53
C ALA A 193 -38.69 3.57 -16.99
N ASP A 194 -38.59 4.91 -16.95
CA ASP A 194 -37.31 5.60 -17.13
C ASP A 194 -36.70 5.91 -15.76
N PHE A 195 -35.56 5.31 -15.49
CA PHE A 195 -34.85 5.45 -14.21
C PHE A 195 -33.35 5.27 -14.38
N ASN A 196 -32.58 5.75 -13.42
CA ASN A 196 -31.13 5.52 -13.39
C ASN A 196 -30.83 4.17 -12.74
N LEU A 197 -30.31 3.21 -13.54
CA LEU A 197 -29.92 1.88 -13.07
C LEU A 197 -28.77 1.91 -12.06
N ASP A 198 -27.88 2.93 -12.14
CA ASP A 198 -26.78 3.12 -11.20
C ASP A 198 -27.22 3.70 -9.84
N SER A 199 -28.51 4.02 -9.71
CA SER A 199 -29.07 4.49 -8.45
C SER A 199 -29.74 3.31 -7.70
N PRO A 200 -29.12 2.76 -6.63
CA PRO A 200 -29.74 1.68 -5.85
C PRO A 200 -31.14 2.02 -5.35
N LYS A 201 -31.39 3.30 -5.06
CA LYS A 201 -32.70 3.75 -4.63
C LYS A 201 -33.75 3.60 -5.72
N GLN A 202 -33.48 4.14 -6.94
CA GLN A 202 -34.42 4.08 -8.06
C GLN A 202 -34.59 2.64 -8.55
N LEU A 203 -33.51 1.89 -8.62
CA LEU A 203 -33.53 0.47 -8.97
C LEU A 203 -34.42 -0.33 -7.99
N GLY A 204 -34.24 -0.13 -6.70
CA GLY A 204 -35.07 -0.78 -5.67
C GLY A 204 -36.56 -0.42 -5.75
N GLU A 205 -36.88 0.85 -6.02
CA GLU A 205 -38.25 1.31 -6.21
C GLU A 205 -38.92 0.66 -7.44
N VAL A 206 -38.19 0.48 -8.54
CA VAL A 206 -38.68 -0.18 -9.73
C VAL A 206 -38.85 -1.68 -9.51
N LEU A 207 -37.80 -2.37 -9.02
CA LEU A 207 -37.82 -3.83 -8.86
C LEU A 207 -38.83 -4.31 -7.82
N PHE A 208 -38.89 -3.63 -6.67
CA PHE A 208 -39.67 -4.09 -5.50
C PHE A 208 -40.91 -3.25 -5.21
N GLY A 209 -40.95 -2.03 -5.73
CA GLY A 209 -42.14 -1.15 -5.59
C GLY A 209 -43.08 -1.21 -6.77
N LYS A 210 -42.57 -1.15 -8.02
CA LYS A 210 -43.41 -1.14 -9.24
C LYS A 210 -43.66 -2.55 -9.78
N LEU A 211 -42.58 -3.35 -9.91
CA LEU A 211 -42.64 -4.71 -10.51
C LEU A 211 -42.95 -5.79 -9.46
N GLU A 212 -42.84 -5.49 -8.18
CA GLU A 212 -43.12 -6.38 -7.06
C GLU A 212 -42.45 -7.76 -7.18
N LEU A 213 -41.21 -7.82 -7.74
CA LEU A 213 -40.50 -9.07 -8.02
C LEU A 213 -40.17 -9.89 -6.78
N ASP A 214 -40.04 -9.25 -5.62
CA ASP A 214 -39.89 -9.92 -4.33
C ASP A 214 -40.78 -9.27 -3.26
N PRO A 215 -41.91 -9.88 -2.90
CA PRO A 215 -42.81 -9.38 -1.86
C PRO A 215 -42.15 -9.27 -0.47
N LYS A 216 -41.02 -9.96 -0.26
CA LYS A 216 -40.27 -9.98 1.00
C LYS A 216 -39.01 -9.11 0.95
N ALA A 217 -38.87 -8.25 -0.05
CA ALA A 217 -37.71 -7.39 -0.21
C ALA A 217 -37.42 -6.57 1.05
N LYS A 218 -36.20 -6.69 1.56
CA LYS A 218 -35.78 -6.01 2.80
C LYS A 218 -35.55 -4.54 2.55
N LYS A 219 -35.94 -3.71 3.53
CA LYS A 219 -35.63 -2.28 3.54
C LYS A 219 -34.49 -1.97 4.51
N THR A 220 -33.75 -0.92 4.19
CA THR A 220 -32.75 -0.30 5.09
C THR A 220 -33.46 0.40 6.27
N LYS A 221 -32.67 0.83 7.26
CA LYS A 221 -33.21 1.66 8.39
C LYS A 221 -33.84 2.97 7.91
N THR A 222 -33.45 3.45 6.74
CA THR A 222 -33.98 4.68 6.10
C THR A 222 -35.16 4.44 5.16
N GLY A 223 -35.69 3.20 5.13
CA GLY A 223 -36.88 2.84 4.34
C GLY A 223 -36.62 2.54 2.85
N GLN A 224 -35.37 2.59 2.37
CA GLN A 224 -35.01 2.25 1.00
C GLN A 224 -34.91 0.72 0.85
N PHE A 225 -35.30 0.18 -0.30
CA PHE A 225 -35.06 -1.22 -0.62
C PHE A 225 -33.56 -1.52 -0.67
N LYS A 226 -33.17 -2.70 -0.25
CA LYS A 226 -31.82 -3.24 -0.44
C LYS A 226 -31.75 -3.89 -1.81
N THR A 227 -30.91 -3.35 -2.67
CA THR A 227 -30.59 -3.87 -4.01
C THR A 227 -29.21 -4.48 -4.01
#